data_3c5f27762c1e8bc266cffcd2d6d46f7a
#
_entry.id   3c5f27762c1e8bc266cffcd2d6d46f7a
#
_cell.length_a   1.000
_cell.length_b   1.000
_cell.length_c   1.000
_cell.angle_alpha   90.00
_cell.angle_beta   90.00
_cell.angle_gamma   90.00
#
_symmetry.space_group_name_H-M   'P 1'
#
loop_
_entity.id
_entity.type
_entity.pdbx_description
1 polymer ?
#
loop_
_entity_poly.entity_id
_entity_poly.type
_entity_poly.pdbx_seq_one_letter_code
_entity_poly.pdbx_strand_id
1 'polypeptide(L)'
;MSNNILEKKKKSELIDESWIVRLWEWADYNNISDYKYVKNDYIAEGEGYFVEIPRNKDDLLNLTELDLSRNQFSEIPKEIGNLTNLNRLILSNNKLTELPKEIGNLINLTELDISNNKLIELPKEIGNLTNLVNLDFDYDQLVGFPEEIRNLPNLNAA
;
A
#
# COMPACT_ATOMS: atom_id res chain seq x y z
N MET A 1 29.37 -33.85 -8.58
CA MET A 1 28.06 -33.70 -7.90
C MET A 1 27.89 -32.39 -7.16
N SER A 2 28.90 -31.57 -6.97
CA SER A 2 28.84 -30.32 -6.19
C SER A 2 28.27 -29.12 -6.94
N ASN A 3 28.33 -29.05 -8.27
CA ASN A 3 27.87 -27.92 -9.05
C ASN A 3 26.33 -27.76 -9.09
N ASN A 4 25.61 -28.86 -8.96
CA ASN A 4 24.13 -28.87 -9.08
C ASN A 4 23.43 -28.32 -7.82
N ILE A 5 24.09 -28.32 -6.67
CA ILE A 5 23.57 -27.81 -5.40
C ILE A 5 23.76 -26.30 -5.33
N LEU A 6 24.89 -25.79 -5.85
CA LEU A 6 25.17 -24.35 -5.94
C LEU A 6 24.31 -23.66 -6.96
N GLU A 7 24.02 -24.29 -8.10
CA GLU A 7 23.09 -23.75 -9.10
C GLU A 7 21.64 -23.79 -8.61
N LYS A 8 21.24 -24.83 -7.88
CA LYS A 8 19.92 -24.87 -7.24
C LYS A 8 19.77 -23.82 -6.13
N LYS A 9 20.81 -23.56 -5.33
CA LYS A 9 20.81 -22.46 -4.34
C LYS A 9 20.75 -21.10 -5.02
N LYS A 10 21.51 -20.86 -6.07
CA LYS A 10 21.42 -19.59 -6.85
C LYS A 10 20.05 -19.38 -7.50
N LYS A 11 19.34 -20.45 -7.87
CA LYS A 11 18.01 -20.36 -8.48
C LYS A 11 16.88 -20.15 -7.46
N SER A 12 17.08 -20.53 -6.19
CA SER A 12 16.12 -20.29 -5.10
C SER A 12 16.29 -18.91 -4.43
N GLU A 13 17.37 -18.19 -4.74
CA GLU A 13 17.66 -16.84 -4.25
C GLU A 13 17.41 -15.74 -5.28
N LEU A 14 16.96 -16.07 -6.49
CA LEU A 14 16.40 -15.11 -7.45
C LEU A 14 14.98 -14.76 -6.96
N ILE A 15 14.91 -13.83 -6.04
CA ILE A 15 13.65 -13.12 -5.74
C ILE A 15 13.12 -12.64 -7.08
N ASP A 16 11.91 -13.06 -7.45
CA ASP A 16 11.25 -12.54 -8.65
C ASP A 16 11.00 -11.05 -8.45
N GLU A 17 11.87 -10.23 -9.00
CA GLU A 17 11.80 -8.77 -8.92
C GLU A 17 10.89 -8.16 -10.00
N SER A 18 10.25 -8.98 -10.80
CA SER A 18 9.34 -8.52 -11.86
C SER A 18 8.18 -7.68 -11.33
N TRP A 19 7.81 -7.87 -10.05
CA TRP A 19 6.80 -7.06 -9.39
C TRP A 19 7.21 -5.59 -9.25
N ILE A 20 8.52 -5.30 -9.09
CA ILE A 20 9.05 -3.93 -9.00
C ILE A 20 8.79 -3.21 -10.33
N VAL A 21 9.08 -3.88 -11.44
CA VAL A 21 8.82 -3.34 -12.78
C VAL A 21 7.33 -3.04 -12.95
N ARG A 22 6.44 -3.98 -12.56
CA ARG A 22 4.99 -3.77 -12.65
C ARG A 22 4.50 -2.62 -11.78
N LEU A 23 5.08 -2.45 -10.58
CA LEU A 23 4.75 -1.32 -9.71
C LEU A 23 5.18 0.01 -10.35
N TRP A 24 6.37 0.05 -10.93
CA TRP A 24 6.86 1.24 -11.63
C TRP A 24 6.04 1.55 -12.89
N GLU A 25 5.67 0.53 -13.68
CA GLU A 25 4.79 0.67 -14.85
C GLU A 25 3.42 1.24 -14.46
N TRP A 26 2.85 0.75 -13.35
CA TRP A 26 1.60 1.30 -12.81
C TRP A 26 1.78 2.76 -12.38
N ALA A 27 2.88 3.10 -11.71
CA ALA A 27 3.18 4.45 -11.30
C ALA A 27 3.32 5.39 -12.51
N ASP A 28 4.03 4.95 -13.56
CA ASP A 28 4.19 5.72 -14.81
C ASP A 28 2.85 5.95 -15.51
N TYR A 29 2.02 4.91 -15.62
CA TYR A 29 0.68 5.00 -16.20
C TYR A 29 -0.19 6.02 -15.46
N ASN A 30 -0.05 6.11 -14.15
CA ASN A 30 -0.80 7.03 -13.30
C ASN A 30 -0.12 8.39 -13.10
N ASN A 31 0.94 8.67 -13.86
CA ASN A 31 1.74 9.90 -13.76
C ASN A 31 2.29 10.16 -12.34
N ILE A 32 2.57 9.10 -11.60
CA ILE A 32 3.36 9.18 -10.37
C ILE A 32 4.82 9.20 -10.83
N SER A 33 5.29 10.37 -11.20
CA SER A 33 6.72 10.58 -11.52
C SER A 33 7.55 10.56 -10.25
N ASP A 34 8.86 10.52 -10.39
CA ASP A 34 9.83 10.50 -9.28
C ASP A 34 9.61 11.62 -8.26
N TYR A 35 8.90 12.68 -8.65
CA TYR A 35 8.48 13.79 -7.80
C TYR A 35 7.10 14.29 -8.25
N LYS A 36 6.05 13.92 -7.55
CA LYS A 36 4.75 14.56 -7.71
C LYS A 36 4.51 15.49 -6.52
N TYR A 37 4.56 16.79 -6.77
CA TYR A 37 4.15 17.76 -5.78
C TYR A 37 2.63 17.73 -5.61
N VAL A 38 2.18 17.40 -4.41
CA VAL A 38 0.77 17.47 -4.02
C VAL A 38 0.62 18.68 -3.11
N LYS A 39 -0.10 19.70 -3.60
CA LYS A 39 -0.41 20.86 -2.80
C LYS A 39 -1.32 20.45 -1.63
N ASN A 40 -0.91 20.73 -0.42
CA ASN A 40 -1.72 20.49 0.76
C ASN A 40 -2.59 21.73 1.04
N ASP A 41 -3.90 21.62 0.76
CA ASP A 41 -4.84 22.71 0.95
C ASP A 41 -5.16 23.01 2.43
N TYR A 42 -4.67 22.19 3.36
CA TYR A 42 -4.87 22.35 4.81
C TYR A 42 -3.65 22.95 5.55
N ILE A 43 -2.54 23.10 4.85
CA ILE A 43 -1.32 23.73 5.40
C ILE A 43 -1.13 25.06 4.70
N ALA A 44 -0.49 26.01 5.36
CA ALA A 44 -0.30 27.39 4.86
C ALA A 44 0.11 27.44 3.37
N GLU A 45 -0.30 28.49 2.68
CA GLU A 45 -0.06 28.66 1.24
C GLU A 45 1.40 28.39 0.86
N GLY A 46 1.61 27.35 0.03
CA GLY A 46 2.93 27.00 -0.48
C GLY A 46 3.52 25.72 0.09
N GLU A 47 2.93 25.11 1.13
CA GLU A 47 3.37 23.83 1.63
C GLU A 47 2.58 22.70 0.95
N GLY A 48 3.30 21.74 0.40
CA GLY A 48 2.80 20.52 -0.18
C GLY A 48 3.76 19.38 0.12
N TYR A 49 3.39 18.19 -0.21
CA TYR A 49 4.26 17.03 -0.08
C TYR A 49 4.44 16.37 -1.45
N PHE A 50 5.52 15.63 -1.57
CA PHE A 50 5.80 14.88 -2.78
C PHE A 50 5.32 13.45 -2.59
N VAL A 51 4.54 12.98 -3.56
CA VAL A 51 4.23 11.56 -3.67
C VAL A 51 5.32 10.94 -4.51
N GLU A 52 6.06 10.04 -3.91
CA GLU A 52 7.19 9.38 -4.57
C GLU A 52 7.08 7.86 -4.41
N ILE A 53 7.20 7.17 -5.54
CA ILE A 53 7.53 5.74 -5.53
C ILE A 53 8.99 5.64 -5.97
N PRO A 54 9.90 5.29 -5.05
CA PRO A 54 11.33 5.26 -5.35
C PRO A 54 11.65 4.40 -6.56
N ARG A 55 12.49 4.92 -7.46
CA ARG A 55 12.97 4.22 -8.65
C ARG A 55 14.26 3.44 -8.41
N ASN A 56 14.77 3.53 -7.19
CA ASN A 56 15.85 2.69 -6.70
C ASN A 56 15.24 1.53 -5.90
N LYS A 57 15.67 0.31 -6.19
CA LYS A 57 15.16 -0.90 -5.54
C LYS A 57 15.35 -0.89 -4.03
N ASP A 58 16.53 -0.49 -3.55
CA ASP A 58 16.83 -0.53 -2.13
C ASP A 58 15.97 0.49 -1.37
N ASP A 59 15.78 1.68 -1.92
CA ASP A 59 14.92 2.70 -1.36
C ASP A 59 13.46 2.24 -1.37
N LEU A 60 13.00 1.61 -2.47
CA LEU A 60 11.66 1.06 -2.58
C LEU A 60 11.39 -0.03 -1.53
N LEU A 61 12.34 -0.95 -1.34
CA LEU A 61 12.21 -2.03 -0.37
C LEU A 61 12.28 -1.54 1.09
N ASN A 62 12.91 -0.40 1.34
CA ASN A 62 13.02 0.21 2.65
C ASN A 62 11.96 1.27 2.92
N LEU A 63 11.00 1.45 2.01
CA LEU A 63 9.94 2.44 2.16
C LEU A 63 9.07 2.12 3.37
N THR A 64 8.95 3.08 4.29
CA THR A 64 8.16 2.96 5.52
C THR A 64 6.84 3.71 5.47
N GLU A 65 6.75 4.73 4.64
CA GLU A 65 5.55 5.55 4.47
C GLU A 65 5.29 5.76 2.98
N LEU A 66 4.02 5.65 2.58
CA LEU A 66 3.58 5.91 1.22
C LEU A 66 2.26 6.68 1.25
N ASP A 67 2.30 7.90 0.75
CA ASP A 67 1.11 8.73 0.58
C ASP A 67 0.74 8.80 -0.90
N LEU A 68 -0.37 8.19 -1.24
CA LEU A 68 -0.99 8.18 -2.57
C LEU A 68 -2.35 8.89 -2.56
N SER A 69 -2.60 9.72 -1.55
CA SER A 69 -3.87 10.42 -1.42
C SER A 69 -4.11 11.46 -2.53
N ARG A 70 -5.37 11.89 -2.66
CA ARG A 70 -5.79 13.00 -3.54
C ARG A 70 -5.37 12.83 -5.01
N ASN A 71 -5.38 11.59 -5.47
CA ASN A 71 -5.25 11.24 -6.86
C ASN A 71 -6.63 10.89 -7.44
N GLN A 72 -6.67 10.24 -8.54
CA GLN A 72 -7.91 9.78 -9.14
C GLN A 72 -7.85 8.28 -9.43
N PHE A 73 -7.09 7.55 -8.61
CA PHE A 73 -6.89 6.13 -8.79
C PHE A 73 -8.19 5.37 -8.59
N SER A 74 -8.54 4.53 -9.55
CA SER A 74 -9.66 3.59 -9.45
C SER A 74 -9.23 2.24 -8.87
N GLU A 75 -7.93 1.95 -8.90
CA GLU A 75 -7.34 0.71 -8.40
C GLU A 75 -5.92 0.94 -7.88
N ILE A 76 -5.49 0.10 -6.96
CA ILE A 76 -4.12 0.00 -6.48
C ILE A 76 -3.58 -1.36 -6.93
N PRO A 77 -2.36 -1.45 -7.49
CA PRO A 77 -1.82 -2.69 -7.97
C PRO A 77 -1.52 -3.64 -6.79
N LYS A 78 -1.72 -4.93 -7.00
CA LYS A 78 -1.43 -5.96 -5.99
C LYS A 78 0.02 -5.95 -5.51
N GLU A 79 0.92 -5.45 -6.33
CA GLU A 79 2.35 -5.30 -6.06
C GLU A 79 2.64 -4.41 -4.86
N ILE A 80 1.69 -3.55 -4.45
CA ILE A 80 1.79 -2.75 -3.23
C ILE A 80 2.03 -3.64 -1.99
N GLY A 81 1.47 -4.84 -1.97
CA GLY A 81 1.63 -5.81 -0.90
C GLY A 81 3.06 -6.36 -0.72
N ASN A 82 3.98 -6.04 -1.65
CA ASN A 82 5.39 -6.39 -1.51
C ASN A 82 6.21 -5.33 -0.75
N LEU A 83 5.64 -4.17 -0.47
CA LEU A 83 6.26 -3.11 0.32
C LEU A 83 6.12 -3.40 1.82
N THR A 84 6.63 -4.54 2.25
CA THR A 84 6.37 -5.12 3.59
C THR A 84 6.97 -4.32 4.75
N ASN A 85 7.80 -3.31 4.47
CA ASN A 85 8.34 -2.40 5.47
C ASN A 85 7.43 -1.18 5.73
N LEU A 86 6.31 -1.04 5.00
CA LEU A 86 5.38 0.07 5.23
C LEU A 86 4.77 0.01 6.63
N ASN A 87 4.88 1.14 7.33
CA ASN A 87 4.20 1.42 8.59
C ASN A 87 2.94 2.28 8.36
N ARG A 88 2.99 3.13 7.33
CA ARG A 88 1.92 4.07 7.00
C ARG A 88 1.58 4.02 5.52
N LEU A 89 0.28 3.86 5.20
CA LEU A 89 -0.23 3.89 3.82
C LEU A 89 -1.47 4.77 3.78
N ILE A 90 -1.39 5.85 2.98
CA ILE A 90 -2.48 6.80 2.81
C ILE A 90 -2.99 6.71 1.38
N LEU A 91 -4.23 6.29 1.23
CA LEU A 91 -4.94 6.12 -0.03
C LEU A 91 -6.19 7.00 -0.13
N SER A 92 -6.40 7.89 0.84
CA SER A 92 -7.61 8.71 0.92
C SER A 92 -7.81 9.64 -0.27
N ASN A 93 -9.06 10.04 -0.50
CA ASN A 93 -9.42 10.97 -1.57
C ASN A 93 -9.03 10.45 -2.98
N ASN A 94 -9.37 9.20 -3.25
CA ASN A 94 -9.23 8.55 -4.57
C ASN A 94 -10.62 8.09 -5.09
N LYS A 95 -10.62 7.19 -6.05
CA LYS A 95 -11.83 6.59 -6.64
C LYS A 95 -11.80 5.06 -6.53
N LEU A 96 -11.09 4.53 -5.52
CA LEU A 96 -10.90 3.11 -5.33
C LEU A 96 -12.25 2.43 -5.09
N THR A 97 -12.52 1.36 -5.83
CA THR A 97 -13.72 0.53 -5.68
C THR A 97 -13.44 -0.75 -4.90
N GLU A 98 -12.18 -1.16 -4.84
CA GLU A 98 -11.70 -2.32 -4.11
C GLU A 98 -10.24 -2.12 -3.66
N LEU A 99 -9.81 -2.91 -2.70
CA LEU A 99 -8.40 -3.06 -2.32
C LEU A 99 -7.90 -4.44 -2.74
N PRO A 100 -6.67 -4.57 -3.22
CA PRO A 100 -6.09 -5.87 -3.50
C PRO A 100 -5.94 -6.66 -2.18
N LYS A 101 -6.23 -7.96 -2.20
CA LYS A 101 -6.06 -8.83 -1.02
C LYS A 101 -4.62 -8.83 -0.49
N GLU A 102 -3.66 -8.55 -1.34
CA GLU A 102 -2.24 -8.44 -1.01
C GLU A 102 -1.94 -7.30 -0.02
N ILE A 103 -2.90 -6.39 0.23
CA ILE A 103 -2.79 -5.41 1.32
C ILE A 103 -2.54 -6.08 2.67
N GLY A 104 -3.09 -7.28 2.87
CA GLY A 104 -2.87 -8.09 4.07
C GLY A 104 -1.44 -8.60 4.27
N ASN A 105 -0.54 -8.42 3.29
CA ASN A 105 0.87 -8.75 3.42
C ASN A 105 1.67 -7.64 4.14
N LEU A 106 1.09 -6.46 4.31
CA LEU A 106 1.73 -5.30 4.93
C LEU A 106 1.69 -5.42 6.47
N ILE A 107 2.24 -6.49 7.00
CA ILE A 107 2.13 -6.86 8.42
C ILE A 107 2.73 -5.84 9.40
N ASN A 108 3.60 -4.94 8.92
CA ASN A 108 4.17 -3.86 9.72
C ASN A 108 3.31 -2.59 9.73
N LEU A 109 2.19 -2.59 9.00
CA LEU A 109 1.35 -1.40 8.88
C LEU A 109 0.68 -1.08 10.22
N THR A 110 0.82 0.17 10.64
CA THR A 110 0.22 0.74 11.86
C THR A 110 -0.88 1.74 11.54
N GLU A 111 -0.84 2.35 10.36
CA GLU A 111 -1.82 3.34 9.90
C GLU A 111 -2.21 3.06 8.44
N LEU A 112 -3.53 2.95 8.20
CA LEU A 112 -4.13 2.81 6.88
C LEU A 112 -5.31 3.79 6.75
N ASP A 113 -5.16 4.79 5.87
CA ASP A 113 -6.25 5.71 5.54
C ASP A 113 -6.77 5.41 4.13
N ILE A 114 -8.01 4.94 4.07
CA ILE A 114 -8.76 4.62 2.84
C ILE A 114 -10.03 5.44 2.71
N SER A 115 -10.15 6.49 3.51
CA SER A 115 -11.32 7.38 3.53
C SER A 115 -11.52 8.12 2.20
N ASN A 116 -12.73 8.60 1.96
CA ASN A 116 -13.09 9.33 0.74
C ASN A 116 -12.73 8.56 -0.55
N ASN A 117 -13.15 7.30 -0.60
CA ASN A 117 -13.06 6.43 -1.76
C ASN A 117 -14.45 5.94 -2.19
N LYS A 118 -14.54 4.86 -2.94
CA LYS A 118 -15.79 4.22 -3.38
C LYS A 118 -15.82 2.74 -2.99
N LEU A 119 -15.13 2.41 -1.89
CA LEU A 119 -15.05 1.04 -1.41
C LEU A 119 -16.41 0.60 -0.87
N ILE A 120 -16.89 -0.55 -1.31
CA ILE A 120 -18.13 -1.16 -0.80
C ILE A 120 -17.84 -2.32 0.14
N GLU A 121 -16.65 -2.88 0.08
CA GLU A 121 -16.18 -3.95 0.96
C GLU A 121 -14.66 -3.87 1.15
N LEU A 122 -14.17 -4.50 2.19
CA LEU A 122 -12.75 -4.69 2.47
C LEU A 122 -12.37 -6.16 2.30
N PRO A 123 -11.17 -6.47 1.79
CA PRO A 123 -10.71 -7.84 1.71
C PRO A 123 -10.53 -8.41 3.12
N LYS A 124 -10.89 -9.67 3.32
CA LYS A 124 -10.73 -10.35 4.62
C LYS A 124 -9.29 -10.37 5.12
N GLU A 125 -8.35 -10.32 4.19
CA GLU A 125 -6.91 -10.28 4.46
C GLU A 125 -6.49 -9.03 5.26
N ILE A 126 -7.35 -8.01 5.37
CA ILE A 126 -7.13 -6.86 6.28
C ILE A 126 -6.93 -7.34 7.73
N GLY A 127 -7.54 -8.47 8.11
CA GLY A 127 -7.37 -9.10 9.41
C GLY A 127 -5.96 -9.63 9.69
N ASN A 128 -5.08 -9.68 8.68
CA ASN A 128 -3.67 -10.06 8.85
C ASN A 128 -2.81 -8.89 9.36
N LEU A 129 -3.32 -7.68 9.35
CA LEU A 129 -2.60 -6.46 9.75
C LEU A 129 -2.55 -6.32 11.28
N THR A 130 -1.94 -7.28 11.96
CA THR A 130 -1.96 -7.37 13.43
C THR A 130 -1.31 -6.19 14.16
N ASN A 131 -0.51 -5.39 13.47
CA ASN A 131 0.10 -4.18 14.01
C ASN A 131 -0.74 -2.91 13.75
N LEU A 132 -1.88 -3.03 13.02
CA LEU A 132 -2.71 -1.89 12.67
C LEU A 132 -3.34 -1.27 13.92
N VAL A 133 -3.13 0.05 14.07
CA VAL A 133 -3.63 0.87 15.17
C VAL A 133 -4.72 1.79 14.68
N ASN A 134 -4.52 2.42 13.53
CA ASN A 134 -5.46 3.37 12.95
C ASN A 134 -5.91 2.88 11.57
N LEU A 135 -7.24 2.78 11.41
CA LEU A 135 -7.89 2.49 10.15
C LEU A 135 -8.97 3.54 9.90
N ASP A 136 -8.70 4.45 8.96
CA ASP A 136 -9.64 5.49 8.57
C ASP A 136 -10.38 5.11 7.28
N PHE A 137 -11.71 5.16 7.31
CA PHE A 137 -12.60 4.77 6.21
C PHE A 137 -13.99 5.40 6.36
N ASP A 138 -14.81 5.32 5.30
CA ASP A 138 -16.17 5.87 5.31
C ASP A 138 -17.18 4.78 5.70
N TYR A 139 -17.77 4.89 6.89
CA TYR A 139 -18.71 3.93 7.45
C TYR A 139 -19.99 3.73 6.62
N ASP A 140 -20.46 4.77 5.98
CA ASP A 140 -21.72 4.82 5.25
C ASP A 140 -21.66 4.18 3.86
N GLN A 141 -20.48 3.88 3.35
CA GLN A 141 -20.29 3.26 2.03
C GLN A 141 -20.07 1.75 2.11
N LEU A 142 -19.52 1.24 3.21
CA LEU A 142 -19.23 -0.17 3.36
C LEU A 142 -20.52 -0.96 3.68
N VAL A 143 -20.83 -1.95 2.85
CA VAL A 143 -21.99 -2.84 3.05
C VAL A 143 -21.78 -3.79 4.24
N GLY A 144 -20.52 -4.02 4.61
CA GLY A 144 -20.16 -4.86 5.76
C GLY A 144 -18.67 -4.87 6.01
N PHE A 145 -18.31 -5.19 7.25
CA PHE A 145 -16.94 -5.42 7.64
C PHE A 145 -16.61 -6.90 7.60
N PRO A 146 -15.44 -7.30 7.10
CA PRO A 146 -14.96 -8.64 7.32
C PRO A 146 -14.85 -8.93 8.82
N GLU A 147 -15.32 -10.10 9.25
CA GLU A 147 -15.26 -10.48 10.67
C GLU A 147 -13.82 -10.46 11.21
N GLU A 148 -12.85 -10.67 10.34
CA GLU A 148 -11.43 -10.68 10.61
C GLU A 148 -10.92 -9.36 11.21
N ILE A 149 -11.55 -8.22 10.90
CA ILE A 149 -11.20 -6.93 11.52
C ILE A 149 -11.36 -6.96 13.04
N ARG A 150 -12.35 -7.70 13.54
CA ARG A 150 -12.60 -7.82 14.99
C ARG A 150 -11.45 -8.50 15.74
N ASN A 151 -10.60 -9.19 15.00
CA ASN A 151 -9.45 -9.91 15.55
C ASN A 151 -8.18 -9.06 15.61
N LEU A 152 -8.23 -7.80 15.15
CA LEU A 152 -7.08 -6.90 15.18
C LEU A 152 -6.84 -6.41 16.63
N PRO A 153 -5.73 -6.82 17.26
CA PRO A 153 -5.56 -6.64 18.70
C PRO A 153 -5.29 -5.20 19.10
N ASN A 154 -4.80 -4.37 18.17
CA ASN A 154 -4.34 -3.02 18.44
C ASN A 154 -5.21 -1.95 17.79
N LEU A 155 -6.25 -2.34 17.05
CA LEU A 155 -7.09 -1.40 16.32
C LEU A 155 -7.87 -0.51 17.30
N ASN A 156 -7.65 0.78 17.24
CA ASN A 156 -8.48 1.74 17.94
C ASN A 156 -9.83 1.78 17.21
N ALA A 157 -10.88 1.35 17.89
CA ALA A 157 -12.24 1.54 17.42
C ALA A 157 -12.52 3.04 17.45
N ALA A 158 -12.60 3.69 16.30
CA ALA A 158 -13.11 5.04 16.19
C ALA A 158 -14.63 5.06 16.28
#